data_d5a4173019edd9b4439b74bd9b27a8cf
#
_entry.id   d5a4173019edd9b4439b74bd9b27a8cf
#
_cell.length_a   1.000
_cell.length_b   1.000
_cell.length_c   1.000
_cell.angle_alpha   90.00
_cell.angle_beta   90.00
_cell.angle_gamma   90.00
#
_symmetry.space_group_name_H-M   'P 1'
#
loop_
_entity.id
_entity.type
_entity.pdbx_description
1 polymer ?
#
loop_
_entity_poly.entity_id
_entity_poly.type
_entity_poly.pdbx_seq_one_letter_code
_entity_poly.pdbx_strand_id
1 'polypeptide(L)'
;MLGIREPDIYGRTTYADLCQLIEQHAQKIGAEVELYQSNHEGDLVDKIQKAYGNTDGIVINPGAYTHTSVAILDALKAVAIPAVEVHISEVDKREEFRQISYVRLACFATITGHGVNGYLEAMELIRERYES
;
A
#
# COMPACT_ATOMS: atom_id res chain seq x y z
N MET A 1 0.19 13.40 -3.54
CA MET A 1 1.58 13.45 -3.07
C MET A 1 1.61 13.73 -1.58
N LEU A 2 2.40 12.95 -0.88
CA LEU A 2 2.63 13.21 0.54
C LEU A 2 3.36 14.54 0.72
N GLY A 3 3.06 15.25 1.81
CA GLY A 3 3.70 16.52 2.13
C GLY A 3 3.13 17.72 1.41
N ILE A 4 2.43 17.53 0.33
CA ILE A 4 1.80 18.61 -0.44
C ILE A 4 0.30 18.51 -0.36
N ARG A 5 -0.25 17.30 -0.50
CA ARG A 5 -1.69 17.06 -0.52
C ARG A 5 -2.16 16.72 0.89
N GLU A 6 -3.07 17.52 1.44
CA GLU A 6 -3.68 17.32 2.75
C GLU A 6 -2.66 17.06 3.86
N PRO A 7 -1.74 18.00 4.12
CA PRO A 7 -0.67 17.78 5.10
C PRO A 7 -1.18 17.54 6.52
N ASP A 8 -2.37 18.01 6.88
CA ASP A 8 -2.95 17.75 8.20
C ASP A 8 -3.30 16.29 8.40
N ILE A 9 -3.57 15.56 7.31
CA ILE A 9 -3.89 14.13 7.36
C ILE A 9 -2.62 13.30 7.27
N TYR A 10 -1.70 13.67 6.37
CA TYR A 10 -0.51 12.87 6.06
C TYR A 10 0.73 13.33 6.83
N GLY A 11 0.63 14.39 7.63
CA GLY A 11 1.77 14.96 8.32
C GLY A 11 2.68 15.71 7.38
N ARG A 12 3.93 15.90 7.78
CA ARG A 12 4.91 16.66 7.00
C ARG A 12 5.89 15.79 6.23
N THR A 13 5.70 14.49 6.23
CA THR A 13 6.54 13.57 5.50
C THR A 13 6.28 13.70 4.01
N THR A 14 7.32 13.96 3.24
CA THR A 14 7.22 14.01 1.78
C THR A 14 7.26 12.59 1.20
N TYR A 15 6.90 12.47 -0.07
CA TYR A 15 7.05 11.20 -0.78
C TYR A 15 8.51 10.75 -0.80
N ALA A 16 9.45 11.68 -1.00
CA ALA A 16 10.87 11.36 -0.99
C ALA A 16 11.33 10.81 0.36
N ASP A 17 10.85 11.42 1.46
CA ASP A 17 11.15 10.93 2.81
C ASP A 17 10.62 9.53 3.03
N LEU A 18 9.39 9.27 2.57
CA LEU A 18 8.78 7.96 2.66
C LEU A 18 9.57 6.91 1.89
N CYS A 19 9.96 7.23 0.66
CA CYS A 19 10.77 6.31 -0.15
C CYS A 19 12.07 5.96 0.55
N GLN A 20 12.73 6.95 1.16
CA GLN A 20 13.98 6.74 1.89
C GLN A 20 13.78 5.81 3.09
N LEU A 21 12.71 6.02 3.85
CA LEU A 21 12.39 5.15 5.00
C LEU A 21 12.16 3.72 4.55
N ILE A 22 11.42 3.53 3.47
CA ILE A 22 11.12 2.19 2.95
C ILE A 22 12.40 1.51 2.47
N GLU A 23 13.24 2.22 1.73
CA GLU A 23 14.50 1.67 1.22
C GLU A 23 15.45 1.28 2.34
N GLN A 24 15.55 2.12 3.38
CA GLN A 24 16.40 1.81 4.54
C GLN A 24 15.88 0.58 5.27
N HIS A 25 14.57 0.49 5.44
CA HIS A 25 13.98 -0.68 6.12
C HIS A 25 14.18 -1.95 5.30
N ALA A 26 14.04 -1.86 3.97
CA ALA A 26 14.27 -2.99 3.08
C ALA A 26 15.70 -3.52 3.22
N GLN A 27 16.70 -2.64 3.26
CA GLN A 27 18.09 -3.05 3.48
C GLN A 27 18.26 -3.74 4.81
N LYS A 28 17.60 -3.23 5.85
CA LYS A 28 17.70 -3.78 7.20
C LYS A 28 17.17 -5.20 7.28
N ILE A 29 16.12 -5.52 6.55
CA ILE A 29 15.50 -6.85 6.57
C ILE A 29 15.94 -7.75 5.42
N GLY A 30 16.87 -7.27 4.60
CA GLY A 30 17.41 -8.07 3.48
C GLY A 30 16.47 -8.21 2.30
N ALA A 31 15.59 -7.24 2.08
CA ALA A 31 14.62 -7.26 0.97
C ALA A 31 15.03 -6.29 -0.13
N GLU A 32 14.67 -6.65 -1.36
CA GLU A 32 14.74 -5.71 -2.48
C GLU A 32 13.36 -5.09 -2.64
N VAL A 33 13.30 -3.78 -2.83
CA VAL A 33 12.02 -3.08 -2.94
C VAL A 33 11.99 -2.25 -4.21
N GLU A 34 10.84 -2.24 -4.87
CA GLU A 34 10.56 -1.36 -5.98
C GLU A 34 9.41 -0.45 -5.58
N LEU A 35 9.58 0.85 -5.75
CA LEU A 35 8.61 1.86 -5.34
C LEU A 35 7.94 2.44 -6.58
N TYR A 36 6.63 2.65 -6.47
CA TYR A 36 5.84 3.16 -7.58
C TYR A 36 4.72 4.03 -7.05
N GLN A 37 4.45 5.13 -7.74
CA GLN A 37 3.33 6.00 -7.43
C GLN A 37 2.66 6.43 -8.71
N SER A 38 1.31 6.47 -8.69
CA SER A 38 0.52 7.04 -9.77
C SER A 38 -0.80 7.55 -9.22
N ASN A 39 -1.34 8.58 -9.84
CA ASN A 39 -2.68 9.08 -9.54
C ASN A 39 -3.74 8.43 -10.45
N HIS A 40 -3.35 7.51 -11.31
CA HIS A 40 -4.23 6.89 -12.29
C HIS A 40 -4.46 5.42 -11.96
N GLU A 41 -5.75 5.04 -11.90
CA GLU A 41 -6.15 3.67 -11.60
C GLU A 41 -5.54 2.66 -12.58
N GLY A 42 -5.56 2.98 -13.88
CA GLY A 42 -5.00 2.10 -14.91
C GLY A 42 -3.52 1.83 -14.72
N ASP A 43 -2.76 2.83 -14.32
CA ASP A 43 -1.33 2.66 -14.05
C ASP A 43 -1.09 1.71 -12.88
N LEU A 44 -1.91 1.82 -11.84
CA LEU A 44 -1.80 0.95 -10.67
C LEU A 44 -2.13 -0.50 -11.04
N VAL A 45 -3.18 -0.70 -11.85
CA VAL A 45 -3.54 -2.02 -12.34
C VAL A 45 -2.41 -2.62 -13.17
N ASP A 46 -1.84 -1.84 -14.09
CA ASP A 46 -0.73 -2.30 -14.93
C ASP A 46 0.48 -2.69 -14.09
N LYS A 47 0.80 -1.90 -13.07
CA LYS A 47 1.93 -2.20 -12.20
C LYS A 47 1.72 -3.48 -11.41
N ILE A 48 0.51 -3.70 -10.90
CA ILE A 48 0.17 -4.93 -10.19
C ILE A 48 0.33 -6.15 -11.13
N GLN A 49 -0.15 -6.03 -12.35
CA GLN A 49 -0.03 -7.11 -13.32
C GLN A 49 1.42 -7.45 -13.64
N LYS A 50 2.28 -6.43 -13.72
CA LYS A 50 3.71 -6.63 -13.96
C LYS A 50 4.44 -7.30 -12.80
N ALA A 51 3.88 -7.27 -11.61
CA ALA A 51 4.47 -7.93 -10.45
C ALA A 51 4.36 -9.46 -10.52
N TYR A 52 3.48 -9.97 -11.35
CA TYR A 52 3.28 -11.42 -11.48
C TYR A 52 4.56 -12.12 -11.88
N GLY A 53 4.94 -13.13 -11.11
CA GLY A 53 6.10 -13.97 -11.41
C GLY A 53 7.45 -13.41 -10.94
N ASN A 54 7.49 -12.18 -10.39
CA ASN A 54 8.77 -11.58 -9.99
C ASN A 54 8.73 -10.86 -8.63
N THR A 55 7.62 -10.94 -7.92
CA THR A 55 7.43 -10.20 -6.68
C THR A 55 6.84 -11.10 -5.61
N ASP A 56 7.38 -11.05 -4.39
CA ASP A 56 6.97 -11.91 -3.29
C ASP A 56 5.87 -11.29 -2.43
N GLY A 57 5.70 -9.98 -2.49
CA GLY A 57 4.68 -9.30 -1.71
C GLY A 57 4.41 -7.91 -2.24
N ILE A 58 3.22 -7.39 -1.97
CA ILE A 58 2.79 -6.08 -2.40
C ILE A 58 2.31 -5.29 -1.18
N VAL A 59 2.84 -4.09 -1.01
CA VAL A 59 2.29 -3.11 -0.07
C VAL A 59 1.62 -2.04 -0.91
N ILE A 60 0.33 -1.85 -0.73
CA ILE A 60 -0.43 -0.92 -1.55
C ILE A 60 -1.16 0.11 -0.71
N ASN A 61 -0.99 1.38 -1.08
CA ASN A 61 -1.83 2.46 -0.57
C ASN A 61 -2.65 2.97 -1.76
N PRO A 62 -3.86 2.46 -1.94
CA PRO A 62 -4.69 2.84 -3.09
C PRO A 62 -5.36 4.19 -2.92
N GLY A 63 -5.20 4.83 -1.76
CA GLY A 63 -5.89 6.09 -1.48
C GLY A 63 -7.40 5.92 -1.57
N ALA A 64 -8.07 6.89 -2.19
CA ALA A 64 -9.52 6.85 -2.33
C ALA A 64 -10.01 5.71 -3.24
N TYR A 65 -9.16 5.14 -4.08
CA TYR A 65 -9.55 4.03 -4.94
C TYR A 65 -9.94 2.78 -4.15
N THR A 66 -9.50 2.66 -2.89
CA THR A 66 -9.90 1.53 -2.04
C THR A 66 -11.41 1.46 -1.87
N HIS A 67 -12.11 2.60 -1.97
CA HIS A 67 -13.56 2.69 -1.78
C HIS A 67 -14.36 2.45 -3.05
N THR A 68 -13.72 2.43 -4.20
CA THR A 68 -14.41 2.39 -5.49
C THR A 68 -13.83 1.40 -6.49
N SER A 69 -12.55 1.00 -6.37
CA SER A 69 -11.89 0.29 -7.45
C SER A 69 -12.04 -1.22 -7.36
N VAL A 70 -12.93 -1.77 -8.17
CA VAL A 70 -13.03 -3.20 -8.42
C VAL A 70 -11.88 -3.64 -9.33
N ALA A 71 -11.38 -2.74 -10.20
CA ALA A 71 -10.27 -3.06 -11.10
C ALA A 71 -8.99 -3.38 -10.33
N ILE A 72 -8.67 -2.60 -9.29
CA ILE A 72 -7.50 -2.88 -8.45
C ILE A 72 -7.71 -4.19 -7.68
N LEU A 73 -8.90 -4.40 -7.13
CA LEU A 73 -9.25 -5.65 -6.44
C LEU A 73 -9.01 -6.85 -7.35
N ASP A 74 -9.53 -6.80 -8.58
CA ASP A 74 -9.41 -7.91 -9.51
C ASP A 74 -7.95 -8.15 -9.91
N ALA A 75 -7.17 -7.09 -10.11
CA ALA A 75 -5.75 -7.23 -10.44
C ALA A 75 -4.99 -7.93 -9.32
N LEU A 76 -5.23 -7.54 -8.07
CA LEU A 76 -4.58 -8.16 -6.91
C LEU A 76 -4.95 -9.64 -6.78
N LYS A 77 -6.23 -9.96 -6.99
CA LYS A 77 -6.67 -11.36 -6.95
C LYS A 77 -6.06 -12.19 -8.07
N ALA A 78 -5.95 -11.60 -9.27
CA ALA A 78 -5.42 -12.31 -10.43
C ALA A 78 -3.96 -12.69 -10.26
N VAL A 79 -3.13 -11.80 -9.70
CA VAL A 79 -1.71 -12.10 -9.49
C VAL A 79 -1.49 -12.99 -8.28
N ALA A 80 -2.40 -13.00 -7.33
CA ALA A 80 -2.38 -13.86 -6.12
C ALA A 80 -1.09 -13.70 -5.30
N ILE A 81 -0.48 -12.53 -5.31
CA ILE A 81 0.69 -12.20 -4.49
C ILE A 81 0.19 -11.72 -3.14
N PRO A 82 0.78 -12.16 -2.00
CA PRO A 82 0.39 -11.64 -0.70
C PRO A 82 0.47 -10.11 -0.66
N ALA A 83 -0.63 -9.47 -0.29
CA ALA A 83 -0.72 -8.02 -0.31
C ALA A 83 -1.22 -7.48 1.03
N VAL A 84 -0.70 -6.31 1.42
CA VAL A 84 -1.15 -5.57 2.59
C VAL A 84 -1.58 -4.18 2.14
N GLU A 85 -2.78 -3.78 2.56
CA GLU A 85 -3.29 -2.44 2.29
C GLU A 85 -2.86 -1.51 3.41
N VAL A 86 -2.34 -0.32 3.05
CA VAL A 86 -1.90 0.67 4.02
C VAL A 86 -2.59 2.00 3.75
N HIS A 87 -3.09 2.64 4.80
CA HIS A 87 -3.55 4.02 4.79
C HIS A 87 -2.85 4.77 5.91
N ILE A 88 -2.31 5.94 5.62
CA ILE A 88 -1.59 6.74 6.61
C ILE A 88 -2.54 7.23 7.70
N SER A 89 -3.75 7.66 7.32
CA SER A 89 -4.77 8.09 8.25
C SER A 89 -5.81 6.99 8.51
N GLU A 90 -6.60 7.13 9.57
CA GLU A 90 -7.68 6.20 9.87
C GLU A 90 -8.88 6.48 8.99
N VAL A 91 -9.06 5.69 7.93
CA VAL A 91 -10.17 5.88 6.98
C VAL A 91 -11.53 5.53 7.60
N ASP A 92 -11.55 4.60 8.55
CA ASP A 92 -12.79 4.12 9.17
C ASP A 92 -13.49 5.21 10.02
N LYS A 93 -12.78 6.26 10.38
CA LYS A 93 -13.31 7.37 11.16
C LYS A 93 -13.71 8.57 10.32
N ARG A 94 -13.67 8.43 8.99
CA ARG A 94 -14.03 9.51 8.06
C ARG A 94 -15.48 9.36 7.63
N GLU A 95 -15.83 9.89 6.46
CA GLU A 95 -17.20 9.80 5.95
C GLU A 95 -17.63 8.33 5.76
N GLU A 96 -18.93 8.08 5.83
CA GLU A 96 -19.50 6.74 5.75
C GLU A 96 -19.04 5.95 4.52
N PHE A 97 -19.00 6.59 3.34
CA PHE A 97 -18.57 5.90 2.12
C PHE A 97 -17.10 5.45 2.17
N ARG A 98 -16.29 6.05 3.05
CA ARG A 98 -14.88 5.70 3.23
C ARG A 98 -14.68 4.49 4.13
N GLN A 99 -15.74 3.94 4.69
CA GLN A 99 -15.67 2.73 5.50
C GLN A 99 -15.70 1.47 4.64
N ILE A 100 -16.07 1.58 3.37
CA ILE A 100 -16.08 0.46 2.43
C ILE A 100 -14.73 0.39 1.72
N SER A 101 -14.11 -0.79 1.69
CA SER A 101 -12.87 -1.01 0.95
C SER A 101 -12.97 -2.29 0.12
N TYR A 102 -12.98 -2.12 -1.19
CA TYR A 102 -12.92 -3.26 -2.11
C TYR A 102 -11.52 -3.87 -2.17
N VAL A 103 -10.48 -3.03 -2.12
CA VAL A 103 -9.09 -3.48 -2.19
C VAL A 103 -8.74 -4.40 -1.02
N ARG A 104 -9.31 -4.12 0.15
CA ARG A 104 -9.11 -4.91 1.36
C ARG A 104 -9.43 -6.39 1.15
N LEU A 105 -10.39 -6.70 0.28
CA LEU A 105 -10.82 -8.08 0.03
C LEU A 105 -9.73 -8.93 -0.61
N ALA A 106 -8.73 -8.32 -1.24
CA ALA A 106 -7.61 -9.03 -1.86
C ALA A 106 -6.34 -9.00 -0.99
N CYS A 107 -6.40 -8.39 0.19
CA CYS A 107 -5.26 -8.23 1.08
C CYS A 107 -5.42 -9.12 2.31
N PHE A 108 -4.32 -9.70 2.80
CA PHE A 108 -4.40 -10.51 4.02
C PHE A 108 -4.35 -9.66 5.29
N ALA A 109 -3.98 -8.40 5.17
CA ALA A 109 -3.99 -7.47 6.30
C ALA A 109 -4.21 -6.04 5.81
N THR A 110 -4.72 -5.20 6.71
CA THR A 110 -4.93 -3.77 6.45
C THR A 110 -4.40 -2.99 7.65
N ILE A 111 -3.61 -1.96 7.38
CA ILE A 111 -3.04 -1.10 8.41
C ILE A 111 -3.55 0.32 8.16
N THR A 112 -4.19 0.92 9.16
CA THR A 112 -4.72 2.28 9.05
C THR A 112 -4.31 3.09 10.27
N GLY A 113 -4.06 4.38 10.08
CA GLY A 113 -3.85 5.31 11.17
C GLY A 113 -2.49 5.26 11.83
N HIS A 114 -1.52 4.53 11.28
CA HIS A 114 -0.17 4.42 11.83
C HIS A 114 0.82 5.36 11.15
N GLY A 115 0.35 6.29 10.35
CA GLY A 115 1.20 7.19 9.60
C GLY A 115 2.08 6.43 8.62
N VAL A 116 3.26 6.96 8.36
CA VAL A 116 4.19 6.33 7.43
C VAL A 116 4.78 5.03 7.96
N ASN A 117 4.75 4.82 9.28
CA ASN A 117 5.21 3.56 9.87
C ASN A 117 4.36 2.36 9.42
N GLY A 118 3.13 2.61 8.96
CA GLY A 118 2.28 1.55 8.42
C GLY A 118 2.93 0.79 7.28
N TYR A 119 3.72 1.48 6.45
CA TYR A 119 4.45 0.82 5.36
C TYR A 119 5.50 -0.15 5.88
N LEU A 120 6.23 0.24 6.93
CA LEU A 120 7.26 -0.61 7.52
C LEU A 120 6.64 -1.82 8.20
N GLU A 121 5.51 -1.63 8.89
CA GLU A 121 4.76 -2.73 9.50
C GLU A 121 4.24 -3.70 8.44
N ALA A 122 3.77 -3.17 7.31
CA ALA A 122 3.29 -4.01 6.20
C ALA A 122 4.43 -4.86 5.62
N MET A 123 5.61 -4.28 5.46
CA MET A 123 6.80 -5.01 4.99
C MET A 123 7.16 -6.15 5.93
N GLU A 124 7.06 -5.92 7.25
CA GLU A 124 7.32 -6.96 8.25
C GLU A 124 6.28 -8.09 8.17
N LEU A 125 5.01 -7.77 7.99
CA LEU A 125 3.95 -8.78 7.84
C LEU A 125 4.18 -9.64 6.60
N ILE A 126 4.61 -9.06 5.50
CA ILE A 126 4.91 -9.80 4.28
C ILE A 126 6.12 -10.71 4.51
N ARG A 127 7.18 -10.20 5.16
CA ARG A 127 8.37 -10.97 5.47
C ARG A 127 8.02 -12.20 6.32
N GLU A 128 7.25 -12.00 7.38
CA GLU A 128 6.82 -13.09 8.27
C GLU A 128 6.04 -14.15 7.49
N ARG A 129 5.15 -13.72 6.61
CA ARG A 129 4.35 -14.63 5.81
C ARG A 129 5.21 -15.42 4.81
N TYR A 130 6.21 -14.77 4.23
CA TYR A 130 7.13 -15.40 3.29
C TYR A 130 8.01 -16.45 3.95
N GLU A 131 8.45 -16.19 5.19
CA GLU A 131 9.33 -17.09 5.95
C GLU A 131 8.59 -18.25 6.63
N SER A 132 7.27 -18.18 6.72
CA SER A 132 6.48 -19.20 7.42
C SER A 132 6.17 -20.45 6.58
#